data_ed77df37237d5bee8371b3e3bdbc7dd1
#
_entry.id   ed77df37237d5bee8371b3e3bdbc7dd1
#
_cell.length_a   1.000
_cell.length_b   1.000
_cell.length_c   1.000
_cell.angle_alpha   90.00
_cell.angle_beta   90.00
_cell.angle_gamma   90.00
#
_symmetry.space_group_name_H-M   'P 1'
#
loop_
_entity.id
_entity.type
_entity.pdbx_description
1 polymer ?
#
loop_
_entity_poly.entity_id
_entity_poly.type
_entity_poly.pdbx_seq_one_letter_code
_entity_poly.pdbx_strand_id
1 'polypeptide(L)'
;MLFRSADHANLQPHSGASANIAVYQAFTKPGDTVLAMSLPHGGHLTHGSKVNFSGKWFNVESYGVRQDTELIDYDELRDLAIKHKPKMICSGATAYPSLIDFKKVREICDEVGAIMWVDAAHFIGLVAGKAIPSPVPFADVVSFTTHKVLRGPRGGMILAKGEHAAAIDKAVFPGMQGGPI
;
A
#
# COMPACT_ATOMS: atom_id res chain seq x y z
N MET A 1 -12.30 14.68 6.76
CA MET A 1 -12.67 14.74 5.33
C MET A 1 -11.89 13.74 4.48
N LEU A 2 -10.77 13.21 4.94
CA LEU A 2 -10.04 12.12 4.29
C LEU A 2 -10.92 10.89 4.02
N PHE A 3 -11.86 10.64 4.90
CA PHE A 3 -12.69 9.44 4.91
C PHE A 3 -13.96 9.53 4.07
N ARG A 4 -14.32 10.73 3.56
CA ARG A 4 -15.56 10.90 2.77
C ARG A 4 -15.52 10.30 1.37
N SER A 5 -14.34 9.93 0.88
CA SER A 5 -14.16 9.31 -0.44
C SER A 5 -13.80 7.83 -0.36
N ALA A 6 -13.67 7.25 0.84
CA ALA A 6 -13.53 5.82 1.04
C ALA A 6 -14.87 5.23 1.48
N ASP A 7 -15.22 4.07 0.95
CA ASP A 7 -16.47 3.39 1.29
C ASP A 7 -16.38 2.71 2.65
N HIS A 8 -15.17 2.30 3.06
CA HIS A 8 -14.91 1.57 4.30
C HIS A 8 -13.63 2.03 4.98
N ALA A 9 -13.62 1.99 6.31
CA ALA A 9 -12.46 2.31 7.16
C ALA A 9 -12.36 1.32 8.32
N ASN A 10 -11.18 0.67 8.46
CA ASN A 10 -10.85 -0.16 9.62
C ASN A 10 -9.75 0.53 10.43
N LEU A 11 -10.03 0.80 11.72
CA LEU A 11 -9.18 1.52 12.65
C LEU A 11 -8.55 0.61 13.72
N GLN A 12 -8.71 -0.69 13.62
CA GLN A 12 -8.26 -1.66 14.62
C GLN A 12 -6.77 -2.04 14.54
N PRO A 13 -6.05 -1.87 13.40
CA PRO A 13 -4.63 -2.24 13.35
C PRO A 13 -3.81 -1.49 14.40
N HIS A 14 -2.96 -2.22 15.14
CA HIS A 14 -2.14 -1.68 16.22
C HIS A 14 -1.02 -0.76 15.70
N SER A 15 -0.67 -0.88 14.43
CA SER A 15 0.38 -0.08 13.77
C SER A 15 0.23 -0.11 12.25
N GLY A 16 1.05 0.67 11.54
CA GLY A 16 1.14 0.57 10.08
C GLY A 16 1.61 -0.79 9.59
N ALA A 17 2.55 -1.42 10.30
CA ALA A 17 2.99 -2.78 9.96
C ALA A 17 1.84 -3.79 10.10
N SER A 18 1.04 -3.70 11.17
CA SER A 18 -0.16 -4.54 11.34
C SER A 18 -1.19 -4.28 10.23
N ALA A 19 -1.42 -3.01 9.86
CA ALA A 19 -2.30 -2.67 8.75
C ALA A 19 -1.81 -3.29 7.43
N ASN A 20 -0.49 -3.23 7.17
CA ASN A 20 0.09 -3.81 5.96
C ASN A 20 -0.01 -5.34 5.96
N ILE A 21 0.22 -6.03 7.10
CA ILE A 21 0.02 -7.49 7.20
C ILE A 21 -1.43 -7.85 6.89
N ALA A 22 -2.40 -7.09 7.41
CA ALA A 22 -3.82 -7.33 7.14
C ALA A 22 -4.16 -7.15 5.65
N VAL A 23 -3.57 -6.16 4.97
CA VAL A 23 -3.73 -5.99 3.51
C VAL A 23 -3.19 -7.22 2.76
N TYR A 24 -1.98 -7.67 3.09
CA TYR A 24 -1.45 -8.91 2.50
C TYR A 24 -2.39 -10.10 2.73
N GLN A 25 -2.85 -10.29 3.97
CA GLN A 25 -3.71 -11.42 4.31
C GLN A 25 -5.08 -11.36 3.63
N ALA A 26 -5.60 -10.17 3.36
CA ALA A 26 -6.89 -10.00 2.68
C ALA A 26 -6.83 -10.37 1.19
N PHE A 27 -5.70 -10.10 0.51
CA PHE A 27 -5.63 -10.17 -0.95
C PHE A 27 -4.65 -11.19 -1.50
N THR A 28 -3.78 -11.75 -0.66
CA THR A 28 -2.71 -12.66 -1.10
C THR A 28 -2.60 -13.90 -0.24
N LYS A 29 -1.91 -14.91 -0.76
CA LYS A 29 -1.51 -16.13 -0.06
C LYS A 29 0.01 -16.25 -0.09
N PRO A 30 0.66 -16.94 0.87
CA PRO A 30 2.08 -17.23 0.78
C PRO A 30 2.46 -17.83 -0.58
N GLY A 31 3.51 -17.29 -1.20
CA GLY A 31 3.94 -17.64 -2.55
C GLY A 31 3.35 -16.80 -3.68
N ASP A 32 2.32 -16.00 -3.43
CA ASP A 32 1.80 -15.07 -4.45
C ASP A 32 2.84 -13.99 -4.79
N THR A 33 2.79 -13.50 -6.02
CA THR A 33 3.65 -12.41 -6.47
C THR A 33 3.07 -11.05 -6.10
N VAL A 34 3.91 -10.20 -5.55
CA VAL A 34 3.61 -8.80 -5.22
C VAL A 34 4.66 -7.91 -5.86
N LEU A 35 4.25 -6.79 -6.41
CA LEU A 35 5.14 -5.78 -6.99
C LEU A 35 5.15 -4.54 -6.12
N ALA A 36 6.32 -4.07 -5.71
CA ALA A 36 6.46 -2.95 -4.79
C ALA A 36 7.72 -2.13 -5.04
N MET A 37 7.78 -0.89 -4.54
CA MET A 37 8.99 -0.08 -4.64
C MET A 37 10.13 -0.70 -3.82
N SER A 38 11.31 -0.78 -4.42
CA SER A 38 12.51 -1.30 -3.76
C SER A 38 12.92 -0.44 -2.56
N LEU A 39 13.45 -1.06 -1.53
CA LEU A 39 13.87 -0.36 -0.30
C LEU A 39 14.92 0.74 -0.57
N PRO A 40 15.98 0.52 -1.37
CA PRO A 40 16.96 1.56 -1.71
C PRO A 40 16.37 2.77 -2.44
N HIS A 41 15.24 2.60 -3.13
CA HIS A 41 14.58 3.68 -3.89
C HIS A 41 13.43 4.33 -3.11
N GLY A 42 13.31 4.04 -1.81
CA GLY A 42 12.34 4.69 -0.93
C GLY A 42 11.18 3.81 -0.46
N GLY A 43 11.16 2.52 -0.77
CA GLY A 43 10.18 1.57 -0.26
C GLY A 43 10.25 1.38 1.26
N HIS A 44 9.38 0.55 1.80
CA HIS A 44 9.33 0.20 3.21
C HIS A 44 9.75 -1.26 3.43
N LEU A 45 10.17 -1.61 4.65
CA LEU A 45 10.51 -3.00 4.99
C LEU A 45 9.37 -3.98 4.68
N THR A 46 8.11 -3.59 4.93
CA THR A 46 6.93 -4.40 4.63
C THR A 46 6.58 -4.47 3.14
N HIS A 47 7.35 -3.83 2.28
CA HIS A 47 7.18 -3.89 0.82
C HIS A 47 8.09 -4.95 0.17
N GLY A 48 8.43 -6.02 0.89
CA GLY A 48 9.16 -7.17 0.34
C GLY A 48 10.63 -7.28 0.76
N SER A 49 11.08 -6.54 1.77
CA SER A 49 12.42 -6.71 2.29
C SER A 49 12.66 -8.15 2.75
N LYS A 50 13.78 -8.76 2.35
CA LYS A 50 14.13 -10.16 2.66
C LYS A 50 14.21 -10.48 4.16
N VAL A 51 14.43 -9.46 5.01
CA VAL A 51 14.46 -9.62 6.47
C VAL A 51 13.07 -9.51 7.10
N ASN A 52 12.08 -9.04 6.34
CA ASN A 52 10.69 -8.85 6.78
C ASN A 52 9.82 -10.05 6.38
N PHE A 53 8.66 -10.23 7.04
CA PHE A 53 7.69 -11.28 6.69
C PHE A 53 7.32 -11.23 5.20
N SER A 54 7.15 -10.03 4.65
CA SER A 54 6.73 -9.83 3.27
C SER A 54 7.70 -10.44 2.26
N GLY A 55 9.02 -10.29 2.46
CA GLY A 55 10.02 -10.90 1.61
C GLY A 55 10.31 -12.38 1.90
N LYS A 56 9.75 -12.92 3.00
CA LYS A 56 9.88 -14.35 3.36
C LYS A 56 8.70 -15.19 2.86
N TRP A 57 7.50 -14.60 2.80
CA TRP A 57 6.27 -15.31 2.49
C TRP A 57 5.80 -15.12 1.06
N PHE A 58 6.22 -14.04 0.40
CA PHE A 58 5.76 -13.68 -0.94
C PHE A 58 6.91 -13.61 -1.94
N ASN A 59 6.60 -13.82 -3.21
CA ASN A 59 7.50 -13.54 -4.30
C ASN A 59 7.42 -12.05 -4.62
N VAL A 60 8.37 -11.28 -4.10
CA VAL A 60 8.33 -9.84 -4.29
C VAL A 60 9.27 -9.42 -5.40
N GLU A 61 8.69 -8.82 -6.44
CA GLU A 61 9.38 -8.10 -7.49
C GLU A 61 9.42 -6.61 -7.14
N SER A 62 10.47 -5.92 -7.55
CA SER A 62 10.64 -4.53 -7.15
C SER A 62 10.86 -3.63 -8.35
N TYR A 63 10.12 -2.51 -8.38
CA TYR A 63 10.38 -1.41 -9.30
C TYR A 63 11.18 -0.30 -8.61
N GLY A 64 11.74 0.59 -9.40
CA GLY A 64 12.62 1.64 -8.90
C GLY A 64 12.31 3.02 -9.43
N VAL A 65 13.33 3.88 -9.32
CA VAL A 65 13.37 5.21 -9.91
C VAL A 65 14.40 5.23 -11.04
N ARG A 66 14.16 6.07 -12.02
CA ARG A 66 15.11 6.31 -13.12
C ARG A 66 16.36 6.99 -12.57
N GLN A 67 17.50 6.60 -13.09
CA GLN A 67 18.79 7.17 -12.65
C GLN A 67 18.96 8.63 -13.04
N ASP A 68 18.39 9.05 -14.16
CA ASP A 68 18.53 10.40 -14.72
C ASP A 68 17.60 11.43 -14.06
N THR A 69 16.39 11.00 -13.65
CA THR A 69 15.35 11.90 -13.13
C THR A 69 15.04 11.70 -11.67
N GLU A 70 15.45 10.56 -11.09
CA GLU A 70 15.09 10.10 -9.75
C GLU A 70 13.56 9.96 -9.53
N LEU A 71 12.79 9.95 -10.62
CA LEU A 71 11.35 9.71 -10.59
C LEU A 71 11.03 8.23 -10.81
N ILE A 72 9.88 7.79 -10.27
CA ILE A 72 9.38 6.42 -10.49
C ILE A 72 9.36 6.11 -11.98
N ASP A 73 9.96 4.99 -12.36
CA ASP A 73 9.90 4.47 -13.72
C ASP A 73 8.60 3.69 -13.91
N TYR A 74 7.57 4.38 -14.44
CA TYR A 74 6.27 3.75 -14.67
C TYR A 74 6.28 2.78 -15.86
N ASP A 75 7.25 2.90 -16.77
CA ASP A 75 7.40 1.96 -17.88
C ASP A 75 7.99 0.65 -17.35
N GLU A 76 9.04 0.72 -16.49
CA GLU A 76 9.57 -0.44 -15.76
C GLU A 76 8.47 -1.10 -14.90
N LEU A 77 7.70 -0.30 -14.16
CA LEU A 77 6.60 -0.79 -13.33
C LEU A 77 5.58 -1.59 -14.17
N ARG A 78 5.19 -1.05 -15.33
CA ARG A 78 4.26 -1.71 -16.25
C ARG A 78 4.83 -3.01 -16.82
N ASP A 79 6.07 -2.98 -17.30
CA ASP A 79 6.74 -4.15 -17.88
C ASP A 79 6.87 -5.28 -16.86
N LEU A 80 7.26 -4.96 -15.61
CA LEU A 80 7.30 -5.91 -14.51
C LEU A 80 5.90 -6.46 -14.17
N ALA A 81 4.88 -5.61 -14.17
CA ALA A 81 3.50 -6.04 -13.90
C ALA A 81 3.00 -7.01 -14.98
N ILE A 82 3.24 -6.74 -16.26
CA ILE A 82 2.88 -7.62 -17.38
C ILE A 82 3.63 -8.95 -17.28
N LYS A 83 4.93 -8.89 -17.01
CA LYS A 83 5.81 -10.06 -16.95
C LYS A 83 5.45 -10.98 -15.78
N HIS A 84 5.26 -10.44 -14.59
CA HIS A 84 5.12 -11.21 -13.36
C HIS A 84 3.67 -11.43 -12.92
N LYS A 85 2.70 -10.68 -13.49
CA LYS A 85 1.26 -10.75 -13.19
C LYS A 85 0.98 -10.80 -11.69
N PRO A 86 1.42 -9.77 -10.93
CA PRO A 86 1.30 -9.76 -9.49
C PRO A 86 -0.18 -9.77 -9.06
N LYS A 87 -0.48 -10.37 -7.92
CA LYS A 87 -1.81 -10.27 -7.29
C LYS A 87 -2.08 -8.87 -6.76
N MET A 88 -1.01 -8.16 -6.36
CA MET A 88 -1.11 -6.84 -5.75
C MET A 88 0.10 -6.00 -6.15
N ILE A 89 -0.14 -4.73 -6.44
CA ILE A 89 0.89 -3.70 -6.65
C ILE A 89 0.82 -2.72 -5.48
N CYS A 90 1.92 -2.64 -4.71
CA CYS A 90 2.07 -1.67 -3.65
C CYS A 90 2.69 -0.39 -4.21
N SER A 91 1.92 0.69 -4.17
CA SER A 91 2.39 2.04 -4.46
C SER A 91 2.41 2.84 -3.17
N GLY A 92 3.52 3.45 -2.86
CA GLY A 92 3.73 4.18 -1.61
C GLY A 92 5.17 4.06 -1.18
N ALA A 93 5.64 5.03 -0.43
CA ALA A 93 7.05 5.11 -0.11
C ALA A 93 7.30 5.75 1.26
N THR A 94 8.42 5.37 1.86
CA THR A 94 8.94 5.98 3.08
C THR A 94 9.81 7.20 2.78
N ALA A 95 10.59 7.14 1.72
CA ALA A 95 11.64 8.11 1.41
C ALA A 95 11.68 8.50 -0.08
N TYR A 96 10.52 8.71 -0.69
CA TYR A 96 10.39 9.22 -2.05
C TYR A 96 9.77 10.63 -1.99
N PRO A 97 10.52 11.69 -2.37
CA PRO A 97 10.10 13.06 -2.13
C PRO A 97 9.16 13.63 -3.20
N SER A 98 9.02 12.96 -4.34
CA SER A 98 8.19 13.42 -5.44
C SER A 98 6.77 12.88 -5.37
N LEU A 99 5.85 13.48 -6.13
CA LEU A 99 4.46 13.00 -6.20
C LEU A 99 4.40 11.67 -6.96
N ILE A 100 3.56 10.77 -6.45
CA ILE A 100 3.24 9.51 -7.11
C ILE A 100 2.02 9.75 -8.01
N ASP A 101 2.11 9.35 -9.27
CA ASP A 101 0.99 9.37 -10.21
C ASP A 101 0.10 8.14 -9.97
N PHE A 102 -0.85 8.27 -9.04
CA PHE A 102 -1.76 7.18 -8.70
C PHE A 102 -2.67 6.77 -9.86
N LYS A 103 -2.93 7.67 -10.83
CA LYS A 103 -3.71 7.33 -12.01
C LYS A 103 -2.96 6.35 -12.91
N LYS A 104 -1.69 6.61 -13.18
CA LYS A 104 -0.85 5.67 -13.95
C LYS A 104 -0.73 4.32 -13.26
N VAL A 105 -0.53 4.29 -11.94
CA VAL A 105 -0.50 3.02 -11.20
C VAL A 105 -1.83 2.27 -11.32
N ARG A 106 -2.97 2.99 -11.25
CA ARG A 106 -4.30 2.38 -11.44
C ARG A 106 -4.45 1.75 -12.82
N GLU A 107 -4.05 2.48 -13.87
CA GLU A 107 -4.09 1.98 -15.25
C GLU A 107 -3.26 0.69 -15.42
N ILE A 108 -2.07 0.63 -14.81
CA ILE A 108 -1.23 -0.58 -14.82
C ILE A 108 -1.90 -1.72 -14.05
N CYS A 109 -2.47 -1.44 -12.88
CA CYS A 109 -3.18 -2.47 -12.09
C CYS A 109 -4.38 -3.04 -12.86
N ASP A 110 -5.14 -2.19 -13.54
CA ASP A 110 -6.29 -2.60 -14.35
C ASP A 110 -5.86 -3.48 -15.53
N GLU A 111 -4.74 -3.15 -16.18
CA GLU A 111 -4.21 -3.92 -17.31
C GLU A 111 -3.87 -5.37 -16.94
N VAL A 112 -3.39 -5.60 -15.70
CA VAL A 112 -2.97 -6.93 -15.26
C VAL A 112 -3.93 -7.60 -14.27
N GLY A 113 -5.01 -6.92 -13.87
CA GLY A 113 -5.98 -7.42 -12.90
C GLY A 113 -5.43 -7.48 -11.46
N ALA A 114 -4.51 -6.59 -11.10
CA ALA A 114 -3.91 -6.54 -9.77
C ALA A 114 -4.69 -5.61 -8.83
N ILE A 115 -4.71 -5.94 -7.54
CA ILE A 115 -5.16 -5.05 -6.48
C ILE A 115 -4.17 -3.87 -6.36
N MET A 116 -4.68 -2.65 -6.41
CA MET A 116 -3.88 -1.45 -6.14
C MET A 116 -3.90 -1.13 -4.65
N TRP A 117 -2.77 -1.33 -3.99
CA TRP A 117 -2.56 -0.94 -2.60
C TRP A 117 -1.65 0.28 -2.52
N VAL A 118 -2.03 1.27 -1.69
CA VAL A 118 -1.19 2.44 -1.41
C VAL A 118 -0.85 2.48 0.08
N ASP A 119 0.43 2.34 0.42
CA ASP A 119 0.93 2.63 1.77
C ASP A 119 1.23 4.13 1.87
N ALA A 120 0.31 4.86 2.50
CA ALA A 120 0.34 6.31 2.61
C ALA A 120 0.90 6.81 3.95
N ALA A 121 1.56 5.94 4.75
CA ALA A 121 1.99 6.24 6.10
C ALA A 121 2.81 7.53 6.23
N HIS A 122 3.63 7.85 5.23
CA HIS A 122 4.51 9.01 5.26
C HIS A 122 3.93 10.28 4.64
N PHE A 123 2.78 10.21 3.95
CA PHE A 123 2.20 11.39 3.29
C PHE A 123 0.71 11.59 3.54
N ILE A 124 0.03 10.69 4.23
CA ILE A 124 -1.43 10.80 4.45
C ILE A 124 -1.86 12.09 5.16
N GLY A 125 -1.01 12.66 6.00
CA GLY A 125 -1.28 13.94 6.65
C GLY A 125 -1.28 15.11 5.64
N LEU A 126 -0.45 15.05 4.59
CA LEU A 126 -0.44 16.02 3.50
C LEU A 126 -1.71 15.89 2.64
N VAL A 127 -2.17 14.65 2.41
CA VAL A 127 -3.46 14.39 1.76
C VAL A 127 -4.61 14.94 2.60
N ALA A 128 -4.59 14.73 3.93
CA ALA A 128 -5.59 15.26 4.85
C ALA A 128 -5.65 16.79 4.82
N GLY A 129 -4.49 17.42 4.78
CA GLY A 129 -4.31 18.85 4.64
C GLY A 129 -4.58 19.40 3.24
N LYS A 130 -4.89 18.53 2.26
CA LYS A 130 -5.11 18.89 0.85
C LYS A 130 -3.88 19.51 0.18
N ALA A 131 -2.69 19.26 0.69
CA ALA A 131 -1.43 19.74 0.12
C ALA A 131 -0.98 18.91 -1.10
N ILE A 132 -1.40 17.64 -1.16
CA ILE A 132 -1.14 16.74 -2.29
C ILE A 132 -2.40 15.96 -2.66
N PRO A 133 -2.46 15.39 -3.90
CA PRO A 133 -3.58 14.57 -4.34
C PRO A 133 -3.82 13.33 -3.45
N SER A 134 -5.09 12.94 -3.32
CA SER A 134 -5.48 11.74 -2.58
C SER A 134 -5.32 10.48 -3.42
N PRO A 135 -4.76 9.38 -2.88
CA PRO A 135 -4.76 8.07 -3.54
C PRO A 135 -6.12 7.38 -3.50
N VAL A 136 -7.00 7.74 -2.57
CA VAL A 136 -8.26 7.04 -2.30
C VAL A 136 -9.16 6.85 -3.53
N PRO A 137 -9.31 7.81 -4.45
CA PRO A 137 -10.12 7.61 -5.65
C PRO A 137 -9.59 6.55 -6.62
N PHE A 138 -8.32 6.19 -6.53
CA PHE A 138 -7.64 5.28 -7.45
C PHE A 138 -7.38 3.90 -6.84
N ALA A 139 -7.03 3.87 -5.56
CA ALA A 139 -6.62 2.65 -4.86
C ALA A 139 -7.80 1.76 -4.49
N ASP A 140 -7.59 0.44 -4.49
CA ASP A 140 -8.53 -0.52 -3.91
C ASP A 140 -8.43 -0.50 -2.39
N VAL A 141 -7.21 -0.30 -1.87
CA VAL A 141 -6.93 -0.20 -0.44
C VAL A 141 -5.82 0.80 -0.17
N VAL A 142 -5.96 1.58 0.91
CA VAL A 142 -4.95 2.53 1.39
C VAL A 142 -4.67 2.22 2.86
N SER A 143 -3.42 1.91 3.20
CA SER A 143 -2.99 1.73 4.59
C SER A 143 -2.13 2.89 5.05
N PHE A 144 -2.16 3.20 6.32
CA PHE A 144 -1.31 4.23 6.91
C PHE A 144 -1.22 4.14 8.44
N THR A 145 -0.27 4.85 9.00
CA THR A 145 -0.14 5.06 10.44
C THR A 145 -0.88 6.31 10.88
N THR A 146 -1.41 6.31 12.09
CA THR A 146 -2.03 7.48 12.70
C THR A 146 -1.02 8.40 13.40
N HIS A 147 0.17 7.89 13.75
CA HIS A 147 1.15 8.53 14.62
C HIS A 147 2.36 9.18 13.92
N LYS A 148 2.41 9.14 12.58
CA LYS A 148 3.44 9.82 11.78
C LYS A 148 2.96 11.21 11.37
N VAL A 149 2.88 11.47 10.07
CA VAL A 149 2.50 12.79 9.55
C VAL A 149 1.05 13.19 9.87
N LEU A 150 0.18 12.25 10.25
CA LEU A 150 -1.16 12.56 10.80
C LEU A 150 -1.12 13.12 12.22
N ARG A 151 -0.01 12.93 12.96
CA ARG A 151 0.23 13.46 14.31
C ARG A 151 -0.79 13.01 15.36
N GLY A 152 -1.39 11.83 15.16
CA GLY A 152 -2.33 11.20 16.10
C GLY A 152 -1.67 10.22 17.07
N PRO A 153 -2.46 9.53 17.89
CA PRO A 153 -1.97 8.45 18.75
C PRO A 153 -1.43 7.28 17.92
N ARG A 154 -0.64 6.41 18.54
CA ARG A 154 -0.11 5.23 17.86
C ARG A 154 -1.23 4.30 17.42
N GLY A 155 -1.16 3.88 16.18
CA GLY A 155 -2.13 2.97 15.57
C GLY A 155 -1.91 2.90 14.05
N GLY A 156 -2.72 2.08 13.40
CA GLY A 156 -2.82 1.96 11.96
C GLY A 156 -4.26 2.08 11.50
N MET A 157 -4.44 2.41 10.22
CA MET A 157 -5.75 2.50 9.60
C MET A 157 -5.69 1.95 8.20
N ILE A 158 -6.80 1.36 7.77
CA ILE A 158 -6.99 0.87 6.40
C ILE A 158 -8.28 1.49 5.87
N LEU A 159 -8.18 2.16 4.72
CA LEU A 159 -9.33 2.57 3.92
C LEU A 159 -9.47 1.61 2.75
N ALA A 160 -10.68 1.24 2.37
CA ALA A 160 -10.93 0.32 1.27
C ALA A 160 -12.18 0.69 0.48
N LYS A 161 -12.26 0.20 -0.77
CA LYS A 161 -13.52 0.16 -1.50
C LYS A 161 -14.49 -0.80 -0.82
N GLY A 162 -15.78 -0.54 -0.95
CA GLY A 162 -16.84 -1.31 -0.26
C GLY A 162 -16.79 -2.82 -0.52
N GLU A 163 -16.46 -3.23 -1.73
CA GLU A 163 -16.31 -4.64 -2.11
C GLU A 163 -15.20 -5.38 -1.34
N HIS A 164 -14.23 -4.67 -0.79
CA HIS A 164 -13.11 -5.21 -0.04
C HIS A 164 -13.29 -5.14 1.49
N ALA A 165 -14.34 -4.47 1.96
CA ALA A 165 -14.58 -4.22 3.39
C ALA A 165 -14.53 -5.50 4.23
N ALA A 166 -15.32 -6.51 3.87
CA ALA A 166 -15.41 -7.76 4.61
C ALA A 166 -14.07 -8.53 4.64
N ALA A 167 -13.30 -8.50 3.56
CA ALA A 167 -12.00 -9.14 3.50
C ALA A 167 -10.98 -8.46 4.43
N ILE A 168 -10.96 -7.13 4.44
CA ILE A 168 -10.11 -6.34 5.33
C ILE A 168 -10.49 -6.55 6.80
N ASP A 169 -11.77 -6.47 7.15
CA ASP A 169 -12.21 -6.65 8.54
C ASP A 169 -11.87 -8.05 9.05
N LYS A 170 -12.12 -9.09 8.25
CA LYS A 170 -11.76 -10.46 8.59
C LYS A 170 -10.25 -10.66 8.71
N ALA A 171 -9.46 -10.02 7.88
CA ALA A 171 -7.99 -10.09 7.95
C ALA A 171 -7.45 -9.42 9.21
N VAL A 172 -8.02 -8.29 9.64
CA VAL A 172 -7.65 -7.62 10.87
C VAL A 172 -8.10 -8.44 12.08
N PHE A 173 -9.39 -8.74 12.17
CA PHE A 173 -9.98 -9.52 13.25
C PHE A 173 -10.97 -10.55 12.69
N PRO A 174 -10.84 -11.82 13.02
CA PRO A 174 -9.87 -12.46 13.92
C PRO A 174 -8.59 -12.93 13.22
N GLY A 175 -8.34 -12.54 11.97
CA GLY A 175 -7.29 -13.12 11.13
C GLY A 175 -5.88 -12.88 11.66
N MET A 176 -5.60 -11.67 12.15
CA MET A 176 -4.26 -11.27 12.54
C MET A 176 -4.15 -10.86 14.01
N GLN A 177 -5.17 -10.24 14.57
CA GLN A 177 -5.16 -9.74 15.93
C GLN A 177 -6.47 -10.03 16.70
N GLY A 178 -6.46 -9.83 18.01
CA GLY A 178 -7.64 -9.76 18.85
C GLY A 178 -8.25 -8.37 18.82
N GLY A 179 -8.51 -7.77 20.01
CA GLY A 179 -9.05 -6.41 20.10
C GLY A 179 -8.10 -5.32 19.61
N PRO A 180 -8.59 -4.10 19.42
CA PRO A 180 -7.76 -2.92 19.18
C PRO A 180 -6.93 -2.55 20.41
N ILE A 181 -6.10 -1.50 20.28
CA ILE A 181 -5.38 -0.90 21.41
C ILE A 181 -6.37 -0.20 22.34
#